data_b43ae8b6265afc53b031754596425962
#
_entry.id   b43ae8b6265afc53b031754596425962
#
_cell.length_a   1.000
_cell.length_b   1.000
_cell.length_c   1.000
_cell.angle_alpha   90.00
_cell.angle_beta   90.00
_cell.angle_gamma   90.00
#
_symmetry.space_group_name_H-M   'P 1'
#
loop_
_entity.id
_entity.type
_entity.pdbx_description
1 polymer ?
#
loop_
_entity_poly.entity_id
_entity_poly.type
_entity_poly.pdbx_seq_one_letter_code
_entity_poly.pdbx_strand_id
1 'polypeptide(L)'
;VVTDRTLIEAGIWERVHASLAMSAISWELFAEGQPEPTLRLADECATAARRIQPQAVVGLGGGSNMDVAKMTAVLLRHAGSARDYLGDNRVPGPIAPLVCIPTTAGTGSEVSHAAAFTDTEQRVKTGMLSDYLRPKLALVDPALTHSCPPKVTADSGIDALTHAIEAYTAVDNAHFPLPPGERSAYQGKNPMGDLFAEQAIRLCGKYLRRAVHDGDDAEARD
;
A
#
# COMPACT_ATOMS: atom_id res chain seq x y z
N VAL A 1 -13.73 -5.73 -0.97
CA VAL A 1 -12.85 -4.74 -1.63
C VAL A 1 -12.78 -3.49 -0.77
N VAL A 2 -11.58 -3.00 -0.47
CA VAL A 2 -11.34 -1.76 0.28
C VAL A 2 -10.93 -0.69 -0.72
N THR A 3 -11.65 0.43 -0.76
CA THR A 3 -11.42 1.56 -1.66
C THR A 3 -11.96 2.86 -1.05
N ASP A 4 -12.05 3.92 -1.82
CA ASP A 4 -12.62 5.19 -1.40
C ASP A 4 -13.64 5.72 -2.42
N ARG A 5 -14.41 6.73 -2.01
CA ARG A 5 -15.47 7.32 -2.85
C ARG A 5 -14.91 8.06 -4.06
N THR A 6 -13.72 8.65 -3.93
CA THR A 6 -13.08 9.38 -5.05
C THR A 6 -12.80 8.43 -6.22
N LEU A 7 -12.36 7.21 -5.95
CA LEU A 7 -12.11 6.21 -6.99
C LEU A 7 -13.40 5.67 -7.64
N ILE A 8 -14.50 5.63 -6.88
CA ILE A 8 -15.82 5.31 -7.43
C ILE A 8 -16.26 6.43 -8.36
N GLU A 9 -16.21 7.68 -7.91
CA GLU A 9 -16.58 8.86 -8.69
C GLU A 9 -15.72 9.04 -9.95
N ALA A 10 -14.45 8.64 -9.89
CA ALA A 10 -13.52 8.63 -11.01
C ALA A 10 -13.73 7.46 -12.00
N GLY A 11 -14.68 6.56 -11.75
CA GLY A 11 -14.96 5.40 -12.60
C GLY A 11 -13.91 4.27 -12.53
N ILE A 12 -12.99 4.34 -11.57
CA ILE A 12 -11.95 3.30 -11.40
C ILE A 12 -12.57 2.01 -10.87
N TRP A 13 -13.50 2.14 -9.91
CA TRP A 13 -14.22 0.99 -9.38
C TRP A 13 -14.99 0.23 -10.48
N GLU A 14 -15.67 0.92 -11.34
CA GLU A 14 -16.45 0.32 -12.44
C GLU A 14 -15.58 -0.53 -13.37
N ARG A 15 -14.36 -0.07 -13.65
CA ARG A 15 -13.39 -0.83 -14.47
C ARG A 15 -12.98 -2.14 -13.81
N VAL A 16 -12.66 -2.11 -12.52
CA VAL A 16 -12.28 -3.30 -11.74
C VAL A 16 -13.49 -4.22 -11.54
N HIS A 17 -14.65 -3.63 -11.19
CA HIS A 17 -15.90 -4.34 -10.99
C HIS A 17 -16.35 -5.10 -12.23
N ALA A 18 -16.22 -4.53 -13.42
CA ALA A 18 -16.56 -5.20 -14.68
C ALA A 18 -15.83 -6.55 -14.83
N SER A 19 -14.55 -6.60 -14.44
CA SER A 19 -13.78 -7.85 -14.45
C SER A 19 -14.25 -8.85 -13.39
N LEU A 20 -14.61 -8.38 -12.19
CA LEU A 20 -15.16 -9.22 -11.13
C LEU A 20 -16.54 -9.77 -11.50
N ALA A 21 -17.40 -8.96 -12.12
CA ALA A 21 -18.74 -9.35 -12.53
C ALA A 21 -18.75 -10.44 -13.62
N MET A 22 -17.69 -10.53 -14.42
CA MET A 22 -17.50 -11.62 -15.39
C MET A 22 -17.09 -12.95 -14.74
N SER A 23 -16.72 -12.92 -13.48
CA SER A 23 -16.31 -14.07 -12.68
C SER A 23 -17.44 -14.45 -11.73
N ALA A 24 -17.56 -15.73 -11.35
CA ALA A 24 -18.51 -16.16 -10.33
C ALA A 24 -18.03 -15.80 -8.89
N ILE A 25 -17.48 -14.60 -8.71
CA ILE A 25 -16.95 -14.11 -7.44
C ILE A 25 -17.97 -13.13 -6.84
N SER A 26 -18.45 -13.42 -5.64
CA SER A 26 -19.20 -12.45 -4.86
C SER A 26 -18.25 -11.48 -4.17
N TRP A 27 -18.64 -10.23 -4.04
CA TRP A 27 -17.85 -9.18 -3.45
C TRP A 27 -18.70 -8.23 -2.61
N GLU A 28 -18.07 -7.60 -1.65
CA GLU A 28 -18.60 -6.51 -0.85
C GLU A 28 -17.62 -5.34 -0.90
N LEU A 29 -18.13 -4.13 -0.87
CA LEU A 29 -17.35 -2.91 -0.99
C LEU A 29 -17.32 -2.14 0.32
N PHE A 30 -16.12 -1.83 0.80
CA PHE A 30 -15.87 -0.86 1.85
C PHE A 30 -15.27 0.38 1.19
N ALA A 31 -16.07 1.45 1.07
CA ALA A 31 -15.73 2.67 0.32
C ALA A 31 -15.42 3.88 1.22
N GLU A 32 -15.07 3.63 2.48
CA GLU A 32 -14.78 4.67 3.46
C GLU A 32 -13.28 4.96 3.60
N GLY A 33 -12.45 4.50 2.64
CA GLY A 33 -11.03 4.83 2.56
C GLY A 33 -10.81 6.34 2.55
N GLN A 34 -9.72 6.79 3.14
CA GLN A 34 -9.36 8.20 3.21
C GLN A 34 -7.84 8.37 3.22
N PRO A 35 -7.32 9.52 2.78
CA PRO A 35 -5.91 9.86 2.99
C PRO A 35 -5.56 9.80 4.49
N GLU A 36 -4.34 9.38 4.81
CA GLU A 36 -3.87 9.23 6.19
C GLU A 36 -4.82 8.41 7.07
N PRO A 37 -5.06 7.13 6.74
CA PRO A 37 -6.07 6.31 7.38
C PRO A 37 -5.80 6.18 8.88
N THR A 38 -6.86 6.23 9.66
CA THR A 38 -6.77 6.07 11.11
C THR A 38 -6.80 4.60 11.53
N LEU A 39 -6.27 4.29 12.71
CA LEU A 39 -6.43 2.96 13.32
C LEU A 39 -7.90 2.56 13.46
N ARG A 40 -8.75 3.53 13.85
CA ARG A 40 -10.19 3.32 13.95
C ARG A 40 -10.82 2.91 12.62
N LEU A 41 -10.44 3.54 11.52
CA LEU A 41 -10.94 3.17 10.19
C LEU A 41 -10.60 1.73 9.83
N ALA A 42 -9.38 1.29 10.17
CA ALA A 42 -8.97 -0.09 9.93
C ALA A 42 -9.77 -1.10 10.78
N ASP A 43 -10.05 -0.78 12.04
CA ASP A 43 -10.90 -1.60 12.92
C ASP A 43 -12.36 -1.66 12.41
N GLU A 44 -12.90 -0.54 11.91
CA GLU A 44 -14.23 -0.46 11.30
C GLU A 44 -14.31 -1.31 10.04
N CYS A 45 -13.30 -1.23 9.16
CA CYS A 45 -13.21 -2.05 7.95
C CYS A 45 -13.16 -3.55 8.30
N ALA A 46 -12.31 -3.93 9.26
CA ALA A 46 -12.20 -5.32 9.70
C ALA A 46 -13.51 -5.83 10.33
N THR A 47 -14.22 -4.97 11.07
CA THR A 47 -15.52 -5.30 11.66
C THR A 47 -16.58 -5.54 10.59
N ALA A 48 -16.61 -4.70 9.55
CA ALA A 48 -17.50 -4.91 8.40
C ALA A 48 -17.15 -6.21 7.66
N ALA A 49 -15.86 -6.44 7.41
CA ALA A 49 -15.39 -7.64 6.72
C ALA A 49 -15.72 -8.94 7.49
N ARG A 50 -15.60 -8.94 8.82
CA ARG A 50 -15.94 -10.15 9.62
C ARG A 50 -17.38 -10.62 9.45
N ARG A 51 -18.32 -9.71 9.15
CA ARG A 51 -19.76 -10.06 8.97
C ARG A 51 -20.00 -10.93 7.74
N ILE A 52 -19.17 -10.76 6.72
CA ILE A 52 -19.30 -11.49 5.45
C ILE A 52 -18.29 -12.63 5.30
N GLN A 53 -17.37 -12.79 6.24
CA GLN A 53 -16.34 -13.85 6.26
C GLN A 53 -15.62 -14.02 4.89
N PRO A 54 -14.96 -12.99 4.37
CA PRO A 54 -14.39 -13.01 3.03
C PRO A 54 -13.25 -14.02 2.94
N GLN A 55 -13.09 -14.64 1.78
CA GLN A 55 -11.98 -15.53 1.48
C GLN A 55 -10.68 -14.78 1.17
N ALA A 56 -10.80 -13.54 0.69
CA ALA A 56 -9.69 -12.66 0.37
C ALA A 56 -10.07 -11.20 0.58
N VAL A 57 -9.06 -10.35 0.76
CA VAL A 57 -9.19 -8.89 0.81
C VAL A 57 -8.56 -8.32 -0.45
N VAL A 58 -9.20 -7.32 -1.04
CA VAL A 58 -8.63 -6.55 -2.17
C VAL A 58 -8.49 -5.10 -1.73
N GLY A 59 -7.28 -4.55 -1.79
CA GLY A 59 -7.01 -3.12 -1.63
C GLY A 59 -6.92 -2.45 -3.00
N LEU A 60 -7.89 -1.60 -3.34
CA LEU A 60 -7.92 -0.82 -4.58
C LEU A 60 -7.69 0.65 -4.27
N GLY A 61 -6.61 1.23 -4.76
CA GLY A 61 -6.35 2.65 -4.57
C GLY A 61 -4.88 2.99 -4.32
N GLY A 62 -4.66 4.13 -3.68
CA GLY A 62 -3.34 4.52 -3.20
C GLY A 62 -2.90 3.73 -1.97
N GLY A 63 -1.70 4.05 -1.45
CA GLY A 63 -1.15 3.41 -0.25
C GLY A 63 -2.13 3.34 0.91
N SER A 64 -2.89 4.42 1.15
CA SER A 64 -3.87 4.51 2.24
C SER A 64 -4.92 3.40 2.21
N ASN A 65 -5.52 3.13 1.04
CA ASN A 65 -6.52 2.07 0.88
C ASN A 65 -5.89 0.69 1.02
N MET A 66 -4.69 0.50 0.46
CA MET A 66 -3.96 -0.75 0.56
C MET A 66 -3.51 -1.04 1.99
N ASP A 67 -3.13 -0.02 2.76
CA ASP A 67 -2.74 -0.17 4.16
C ASP A 67 -3.94 -0.57 5.04
N VAL A 68 -5.13 0.02 4.82
CA VAL A 68 -6.38 -0.42 5.47
C VAL A 68 -6.69 -1.87 5.09
N ALA A 69 -6.50 -2.26 3.82
CA ALA A 69 -6.70 -3.65 3.38
C ALA A 69 -5.71 -4.62 4.05
N LYS A 70 -4.43 -4.23 4.21
CA LYS A 70 -3.42 -5.01 4.95
C LYS A 70 -3.84 -5.24 6.40
N MET A 71 -4.21 -4.18 7.13
CA MET A 71 -4.66 -4.31 8.51
C MET A 71 -5.95 -5.14 8.61
N THR A 72 -6.88 -4.95 7.69
CA THR A 72 -8.09 -5.78 7.61
C THR A 72 -7.73 -7.26 7.45
N ALA A 73 -6.79 -7.58 6.57
CA ALA A 73 -6.33 -8.95 6.36
C ALA A 73 -5.66 -9.56 7.61
N VAL A 74 -4.94 -8.74 8.40
CA VAL A 74 -4.42 -9.13 9.72
C VAL A 74 -5.57 -9.46 10.67
N LEU A 75 -6.52 -8.54 10.84
CA LEU A 75 -7.60 -8.63 11.81
C LEU A 75 -8.66 -9.69 11.48
N LEU A 76 -8.69 -10.18 10.25
CA LEU A 76 -9.50 -11.34 9.86
C LEU A 76 -8.91 -12.67 10.33
N ARG A 77 -7.62 -12.75 10.63
CA ARG A 77 -6.93 -13.98 11.06
C ARG A 77 -6.49 -13.94 12.51
N HIS A 78 -6.24 -12.75 13.03
CA HIS A 78 -5.71 -12.55 14.37
C HIS A 78 -6.67 -11.71 15.19
N ALA A 79 -6.79 -12.03 16.49
CA ALA A 79 -7.66 -11.31 17.41
C ALA A 79 -7.02 -9.98 17.83
N GLY A 80 -7.85 -9.06 18.33
CA GLY A 80 -7.41 -7.75 18.81
C GLY A 80 -7.86 -6.59 17.91
N SER A 81 -7.16 -5.47 18.03
CA SER A 81 -7.39 -4.21 17.32
C SER A 81 -6.18 -3.84 16.48
N ALA A 82 -6.33 -2.86 15.59
CA ALA A 82 -5.23 -2.36 14.78
C ALA A 82 -4.02 -1.89 15.62
N ARG A 83 -4.28 -1.33 16.78
CA ARG A 83 -3.25 -0.85 17.71
C ARG A 83 -2.30 -1.96 18.19
N ASP A 84 -2.78 -3.18 18.34
CA ASP A 84 -2.01 -4.31 18.90
C ASP A 84 -0.89 -4.76 17.96
N TYR A 85 -0.97 -4.40 16.67
CA TYR A 85 -0.04 -4.82 15.63
C TYR A 85 0.94 -3.73 15.18
N LEU A 86 0.93 -2.57 15.83
CA LEU A 86 1.86 -1.49 15.54
C LEU A 86 3.31 -1.86 15.91
N GLY A 87 4.25 -1.38 15.10
CA GLY A 87 5.68 -1.62 15.28
C GLY A 87 6.21 -2.75 14.40
N ASP A 88 7.42 -3.23 14.71
CA ASP A 88 8.10 -4.23 13.90
C ASP A 88 7.78 -5.65 14.38
N ASN A 89 7.46 -6.54 13.43
CA ASN A 89 7.21 -7.98 13.63
C ASN A 89 6.13 -8.32 14.68
N ARG A 90 5.10 -7.49 14.82
CA ARG A 90 4.00 -7.73 15.77
C ARG A 90 2.91 -8.65 15.23
N VAL A 91 2.86 -8.90 13.93
CA VAL A 91 1.90 -9.82 13.32
C VAL A 91 2.37 -11.26 13.58
N PRO A 92 1.58 -12.09 14.28
CA PRO A 92 2.07 -13.38 14.80
C PRO A 92 2.12 -14.50 13.74
N GLY A 93 1.59 -14.27 12.53
CA GLY A 93 1.55 -15.30 11.50
C GLY A 93 0.86 -14.84 10.21
N PRO A 94 0.60 -15.78 9.29
CA PRO A 94 -0.02 -15.47 8.01
C PRO A 94 -1.37 -14.75 8.15
N ILE A 95 -1.61 -13.78 7.26
CA ILE A 95 -2.83 -12.99 7.18
C ILE A 95 -3.83 -13.60 6.19
N ALA A 96 -5.04 -13.03 6.09
CA ALA A 96 -5.98 -13.41 5.04
C ALA A 96 -5.37 -13.11 3.66
N PRO A 97 -5.68 -13.90 2.62
CA PRO A 97 -5.19 -13.62 1.27
C PRO A 97 -5.49 -12.17 0.87
N LEU A 98 -4.45 -11.47 0.39
CA LEU A 98 -4.51 -10.06 0.05
C LEU A 98 -4.06 -9.83 -1.39
N VAL A 99 -4.87 -9.08 -2.14
CA VAL A 99 -4.55 -8.56 -3.47
C VAL A 99 -4.50 -7.04 -3.37
N CYS A 100 -3.48 -6.40 -3.93
CA CYS A 100 -3.40 -4.95 -4.00
C CYS A 100 -3.37 -4.48 -5.46
N ILE A 101 -4.18 -3.46 -5.74
CA ILE A 101 -4.34 -2.84 -7.07
C ILE A 101 -4.08 -1.35 -6.90
N PRO A 102 -2.84 -0.87 -7.16
CA PRO A 102 -2.50 0.54 -7.00
C PRO A 102 -3.16 1.39 -8.08
N THR A 103 -3.58 2.60 -7.71
CA THR A 103 -4.05 3.66 -8.61
C THR A 103 -3.19 4.92 -8.55
N THR A 104 -2.10 4.86 -7.79
CA THR A 104 -1.04 5.88 -7.71
C THR A 104 0.31 5.22 -7.88
N ALA A 105 1.24 5.88 -8.55
CA ALA A 105 2.62 5.44 -8.68
C ALA A 105 3.48 6.18 -7.62
N GLY A 106 3.66 5.58 -6.44
CA GLY A 106 4.33 6.24 -5.33
C GLY A 106 4.77 5.29 -4.24
N THR A 107 3.84 4.92 -3.38
CA THR A 107 4.11 4.25 -2.11
C THR A 107 4.72 2.85 -2.21
N GLY A 108 4.47 2.12 -3.31
CA GLY A 108 4.85 0.71 -3.42
C GLY A 108 4.14 -0.20 -2.41
N SER A 109 3.03 0.26 -1.80
CA SER A 109 2.34 -0.52 -0.79
C SER A 109 1.87 -1.88 -1.31
N GLU A 110 1.59 -2.02 -2.60
CA GLU A 110 1.20 -3.28 -3.25
C GLU A 110 2.25 -4.39 -3.18
N VAL A 111 3.51 -4.04 -2.92
CA VAL A 111 4.63 -5.01 -2.79
C VAL A 111 5.35 -4.92 -1.45
N SER A 112 5.03 -3.90 -0.62
CA SER A 112 5.73 -3.66 0.63
C SER A 112 5.19 -4.49 1.79
N HIS A 113 6.03 -4.66 2.79
CA HIS A 113 5.73 -5.32 4.08
C HIS A 113 5.34 -4.33 5.18
N ALA A 114 5.02 -3.09 4.80
CA ALA A 114 4.67 -1.99 5.69
C ALA A 114 3.23 -1.53 5.51
N ALA A 115 2.66 -0.95 6.55
CA ALA A 115 1.42 -0.17 6.51
C ALA A 115 1.51 0.99 7.49
N ALA A 116 0.96 2.15 7.12
CA ALA A 116 1.03 3.38 7.91
C ALA A 116 -0.37 3.87 8.30
N PHE A 117 -0.50 4.35 9.53
CA PHE A 117 -1.77 4.82 10.10
C PHE A 117 -1.57 6.08 10.93
N THR A 118 -2.63 6.85 11.08
CA THR A 118 -2.71 7.95 12.03
C THR A 118 -3.33 7.45 13.33
N ASP A 119 -2.56 7.51 14.41
CA ASP A 119 -3.09 7.35 15.76
C ASP A 119 -3.65 8.70 16.23
N THR A 120 -4.97 8.83 16.19
CA THR A 120 -5.65 10.08 16.56
C THR A 120 -5.63 10.34 18.07
N GLU A 121 -5.44 9.33 18.90
CA GLU A 121 -5.33 9.47 20.36
C GLU A 121 -3.95 10.02 20.74
N GLN A 122 -2.90 9.47 20.17
CA GLN A 122 -1.52 9.93 20.41
C GLN A 122 -1.11 11.07 19.49
N ARG A 123 -1.93 11.41 18.47
CA ARG A 123 -1.67 12.45 17.47
C ARG A 123 -0.33 12.24 16.74
N VAL A 124 -0.06 11.01 16.36
CA VAL A 124 1.18 10.63 15.68
C VAL A 124 0.87 9.74 14.48
N LYS A 125 1.69 9.87 13.43
CA LYS A 125 1.73 8.89 12.34
C LYS A 125 2.58 7.72 12.81
N THR A 126 2.02 6.54 12.72
CA THR A 126 2.63 5.29 13.16
C THR A 126 2.51 4.23 12.10
N GLY A 127 3.20 3.13 12.25
CA GLY A 127 3.17 2.08 11.26
C GLY A 127 3.40 0.69 11.85
N MET A 128 3.25 -0.28 10.99
CA MET A 128 3.58 -1.67 11.26
C MET A 128 4.46 -2.21 10.14
N LEU A 129 5.37 -3.07 10.51
CA LEU A 129 6.27 -3.80 9.62
C LEU A 129 6.14 -5.30 9.90
N SER A 130 5.93 -6.10 8.88
CA SER A 130 5.95 -7.56 9.03
C SER A 130 6.03 -8.23 7.67
N ASP A 131 6.80 -9.29 7.54
CA ASP A 131 6.87 -10.08 6.31
C ASP A 131 5.52 -10.66 5.88
N TYR A 132 4.60 -10.84 6.83
CA TYR A 132 3.24 -11.31 6.55
C TYR A 132 2.34 -10.27 5.87
N LEU A 133 2.72 -8.97 5.86
CA LEU A 133 1.93 -7.92 5.22
C LEU A 133 2.08 -7.85 3.71
N ARG A 134 3.08 -8.53 3.13
CA ARG A 134 3.24 -8.53 1.67
C ARG A 134 2.01 -9.12 1.01
N PRO A 135 1.37 -8.38 0.08
CA PRO A 135 0.25 -8.92 -0.69
C PRO A 135 0.64 -10.20 -1.43
N LYS A 136 -0.32 -11.11 -1.54
CA LYS A 136 -0.17 -12.35 -2.31
C LYS A 136 -0.03 -12.06 -3.81
N LEU A 137 -0.69 -10.98 -4.25
CA LEU A 137 -0.69 -10.51 -5.62
C LEU A 137 -0.72 -8.98 -5.63
N ALA A 138 0.21 -8.38 -6.37
CA ALA A 138 0.15 -6.99 -6.82
C ALA A 138 -0.31 -6.98 -8.28
N LEU A 139 -1.43 -6.31 -8.55
CA LEU A 139 -1.96 -6.15 -9.90
C LEU A 139 -1.75 -4.70 -10.31
N VAL A 140 -0.63 -4.45 -10.99
CA VAL A 140 -0.21 -3.12 -11.42
C VAL A 140 -0.65 -2.91 -12.87
N ASP A 141 -1.60 -1.98 -13.06
CA ASP A 141 -2.08 -1.55 -14.36
C ASP A 141 -1.90 -0.02 -14.46
N PRO A 142 -0.92 0.47 -15.25
CA PRO A 142 -0.67 1.90 -15.40
C PRO A 142 -1.91 2.69 -15.84
N ALA A 143 -2.81 2.07 -16.60
CA ALA A 143 -4.05 2.69 -17.02
C ALA A 143 -4.97 3.13 -15.87
N LEU A 144 -4.81 2.56 -14.68
CA LEU A 144 -5.54 2.99 -13.49
C LEU A 144 -4.99 4.30 -12.88
N THR A 145 -3.81 4.75 -13.34
CA THR A 145 -3.21 6.02 -12.89
C THR A 145 -3.54 7.20 -13.79
N HIS A 146 -4.09 6.98 -15.00
CA HIS A 146 -4.31 8.04 -15.99
C HIS A 146 -5.30 9.12 -15.50
N SER A 147 -6.29 8.75 -14.71
CA SER A 147 -7.24 9.72 -14.13
C SER A 147 -6.69 10.44 -12.88
N CYS A 148 -5.46 10.14 -12.46
CA CYS A 148 -4.86 10.76 -11.28
C CYS A 148 -4.65 12.26 -11.52
N PRO A 149 -5.18 13.16 -10.66
CA PRO A 149 -4.95 14.59 -10.78
C PRO A 149 -3.46 14.95 -10.74
N PRO A 150 -3.03 16.03 -11.42
CA PRO A 150 -1.62 16.44 -11.45
C PRO A 150 -0.98 16.56 -10.06
N LYS A 151 -1.72 17.09 -9.08
CA LYS A 151 -1.23 17.19 -7.70
C LYS A 151 -0.96 15.81 -7.08
N VAL A 152 -1.88 14.86 -7.23
CA VAL A 152 -1.71 13.50 -6.68
C VAL A 152 -0.57 12.79 -7.41
N THR A 153 -0.45 12.97 -8.73
CA THR A 153 0.68 12.45 -9.51
C THR A 153 2.02 13.01 -9.02
N ALA A 154 2.09 14.32 -8.74
CA ALA A 154 3.29 14.96 -8.23
C ALA A 154 3.65 14.44 -6.83
N ASP A 155 2.68 14.44 -5.91
CA ASP A 155 2.90 14.01 -4.52
C ASP A 155 3.34 12.54 -4.46
N SER A 156 2.65 11.65 -5.17
CA SER A 156 3.00 10.23 -5.19
C SER A 156 4.32 9.96 -5.92
N GLY A 157 4.61 10.66 -7.00
CA GLY A 157 5.86 10.49 -7.73
C GLY A 157 7.09 11.02 -6.96
N ILE A 158 6.93 12.10 -6.20
CA ILE A 158 7.98 12.56 -5.27
C ILE A 158 8.18 11.55 -4.13
N ASP A 159 7.11 10.92 -3.64
CA ASP A 159 7.20 9.86 -2.66
C ASP A 159 8.01 8.66 -3.20
N ALA A 160 7.74 8.22 -4.44
CA ALA A 160 8.54 7.19 -5.11
C ALA A 160 10.03 7.57 -5.22
N LEU A 161 10.32 8.82 -5.60
CA LEU A 161 11.68 9.32 -5.69
C LEU A 161 12.35 9.34 -4.30
N THR A 162 11.61 9.78 -3.28
CA THR A 162 12.11 9.81 -1.89
C THR A 162 12.46 8.41 -1.41
N HIS A 163 11.56 7.43 -1.58
CA HIS A 163 11.83 6.04 -1.24
C HIS A 163 13.08 5.47 -1.95
N ALA A 164 13.25 5.82 -3.23
CA ALA A 164 14.43 5.38 -3.96
C ALA A 164 15.73 6.00 -3.42
N ILE A 165 15.72 7.30 -3.07
CA ILE A 165 16.85 7.98 -2.45
C ILE A 165 17.13 7.40 -1.07
N GLU A 166 16.11 7.20 -0.25
CA GLU A 166 16.22 6.58 1.09
C GLU A 166 16.83 5.18 1.01
N ALA A 167 16.35 4.33 0.08
CA ALA A 167 16.91 3.00 -0.12
C ALA A 167 18.38 3.06 -0.54
N TYR A 168 18.74 3.99 -1.45
CA TYR A 168 20.12 4.15 -1.93
C TYR A 168 21.07 4.68 -0.85
N THR A 169 20.58 5.54 0.05
CA THR A 169 21.36 6.17 1.13
C THR A 169 21.21 5.47 2.48
N ALA A 170 20.41 4.40 2.54
CA ALA A 170 20.21 3.61 3.75
C ALA A 170 21.53 3.08 4.32
N VAL A 171 21.55 2.83 5.61
CA VAL A 171 22.72 2.27 6.29
C VAL A 171 22.74 0.75 6.15
N ASP A 172 23.94 0.19 5.94
CA ASP A 172 24.14 -1.25 5.92
C ASP A 172 23.87 -1.86 7.32
N ASN A 173 23.17 -2.98 7.36
CA ASN A 173 22.88 -3.70 8.61
C ASN A 173 24.13 -4.11 9.40
N ALA A 174 25.28 -4.25 8.73
CA ALA A 174 26.54 -4.51 9.42
C ALA A 174 26.92 -3.41 10.42
N HIS A 175 26.44 -2.18 10.20
CA HIS A 175 26.68 -1.05 11.11
C HIS A 175 25.66 -0.95 12.26
N PHE A 176 24.52 -1.62 12.12
CA PHE A 176 23.45 -1.66 13.12
C PHE A 176 22.95 -3.09 13.31
N PRO A 177 23.80 -3.99 13.85
CA PRO A 177 23.38 -5.36 14.07
C PRO A 177 22.24 -5.41 15.09
N LEU A 178 21.25 -6.23 14.78
CA LEU A 178 20.18 -6.51 15.74
C LEU A 178 20.73 -7.29 16.96
N PRO A 179 20.16 -7.09 18.14
CA PRO A 179 20.45 -7.94 19.30
C PRO A 179 20.27 -9.43 18.98
N PRO A 180 21.03 -10.33 19.60
CA PRO A 180 20.89 -11.76 19.37
C PRO A 180 19.47 -12.26 19.58
N GLY A 181 18.91 -12.93 18.57
CA GLY A 181 17.55 -13.47 18.61
C GLY A 181 16.45 -12.51 18.13
N GLU A 182 16.76 -11.25 17.93
CA GLU A 182 15.81 -10.30 17.32
C GLU A 182 15.83 -10.40 15.80
N ARG A 183 14.67 -10.09 15.20
CA ARG A 183 14.48 -10.01 13.76
C ARG A 183 13.75 -8.71 13.42
N SER A 184 14.17 -8.05 12.35
CA SER A 184 13.46 -6.94 11.76
C SER A 184 13.04 -7.29 10.32
N ALA A 185 11.88 -6.82 9.92
CA ALA A 185 11.47 -6.86 8.51
C ALA A 185 12.28 -5.88 7.66
N TYR A 186 12.92 -4.90 8.27
CA TYR A 186 13.80 -3.94 7.59
C TYR A 186 15.18 -4.55 7.32
N GLN A 187 15.62 -4.51 6.04
CA GLN A 187 16.84 -5.17 5.58
C GLN A 187 18.04 -4.23 5.43
N GLY A 188 17.85 -2.91 5.47
CA GLY A 188 18.93 -1.94 5.23
C GLY A 188 19.45 -1.95 3.80
N LYS A 189 20.58 -1.26 3.61
CA LYS A 189 21.26 -1.16 2.32
C LYS A 189 21.79 -2.51 1.84
N ASN A 190 21.61 -2.80 0.56
CA ASN A 190 22.19 -3.97 -0.09
C ASN A 190 22.39 -3.70 -1.59
N PRO A 191 23.35 -4.42 -2.26
CA PRO A 191 23.67 -4.15 -3.66
C PRO A 191 22.50 -4.32 -4.64
N MET A 192 21.57 -5.22 -4.38
CA MET A 192 20.39 -5.42 -5.24
C MET A 192 19.42 -4.26 -5.07
N GLY A 193 19.19 -3.80 -3.82
CA GLY A 193 18.39 -2.60 -3.54
C GLY A 193 18.96 -1.37 -4.22
N ASP A 194 20.28 -1.18 -4.21
CA ASP A 194 20.95 -0.06 -4.87
C ASP A 194 20.70 -0.02 -6.38
N LEU A 195 20.73 -1.17 -7.06
CA LEU A 195 20.44 -1.23 -8.50
C LEU A 195 19.04 -0.74 -8.83
N PHE A 196 18.03 -1.19 -8.07
CA PHE A 196 16.66 -0.76 -8.28
C PHE A 196 16.44 0.69 -7.87
N ALA A 197 17.04 1.13 -6.79
CA ALA A 197 16.95 2.51 -6.31
C ALA A 197 17.55 3.48 -7.33
N GLU A 198 18.73 3.20 -7.87
CA GLU A 198 19.36 4.01 -8.91
C GLU A 198 18.49 4.10 -10.16
N GLN A 199 17.93 2.96 -10.61
CA GLN A 199 17.04 2.95 -11.76
C GLN A 199 15.77 3.76 -11.50
N ALA A 200 15.15 3.62 -10.33
CA ALA A 200 13.97 4.39 -9.95
C ALA A 200 14.25 5.90 -9.92
N ILE A 201 15.39 6.34 -9.35
CA ILE A 201 15.82 7.75 -9.38
C ILE A 201 15.92 8.26 -10.82
N ARG A 202 16.53 7.49 -11.72
CA ARG A 202 16.68 7.87 -13.14
C ARG A 202 15.31 7.98 -13.84
N LEU A 203 14.40 7.03 -13.61
CA LEU A 203 13.07 7.04 -14.21
C LEU A 203 12.23 8.20 -13.68
N CYS A 204 12.20 8.42 -12.37
CA CYS A 204 11.52 9.58 -11.79
C CYS A 204 12.09 10.90 -12.35
N GLY A 205 13.42 11.04 -12.45
CA GLY A 205 14.06 12.20 -13.04
C GLY A 205 13.68 12.44 -14.50
N LYS A 206 13.46 11.37 -15.27
CA LYS A 206 13.08 11.46 -16.69
C LYS A 206 11.59 11.74 -16.89
N TYR A 207 10.72 11.08 -16.14
CA TYR A 207 9.31 10.96 -16.47
C TYR A 207 8.35 11.74 -15.56
N LEU A 208 8.67 11.94 -14.26
CA LEU A 208 7.74 12.51 -13.30
C LEU A 208 7.18 13.87 -13.75
N ARG A 209 8.02 14.77 -14.25
CA ARG A 209 7.55 16.08 -14.71
C ARG A 209 6.61 15.97 -15.91
N ARG A 210 6.87 15.04 -16.83
CA ARG A 210 6.00 14.79 -17.98
C ARG A 210 4.65 14.27 -17.50
N ALA A 211 4.64 13.24 -16.64
CA ALA A 211 3.40 12.67 -16.09
C ALA A 211 2.55 13.67 -15.30
N VAL A 212 3.18 14.67 -14.66
CA VAL A 212 2.49 15.75 -13.93
C VAL A 212 1.88 16.77 -14.89
N HIS A 213 2.59 17.13 -15.97
CA HIS A 213 2.14 18.14 -16.92
C HIS A 213 1.15 17.60 -17.94
N ASP A 214 1.25 16.34 -18.29
CA ASP A 214 0.40 15.65 -19.24
C ASP A 214 -0.06 14.29 -18.68
N GLY A 215 -1.32 14.24 -18.24
CA GLY A 215 -1.92 13.03 -17.70
C GLY A 215 -2.12 11.92 -18.73
N ASP A 216 -2.13 12.27 -20.02
CA ASP A 216 -2.33 11.34 -21.13
C ASP A 216 -1.00 10.85 -21.73
N ASP A 217 0.15 11.31 -21.21
CA ASP A 217 1.48 10.80 -21.61
C ASP A 217 1.69 9.37 -21.09
N ALA A 218 1.25 8.39 -21.88
CA ALA A 218 1.29 6.97 -21.52
C ALA A 218 2.73 6.50 -21.23
N GLU A 219 3.74 6.94 -22.03
CA GLU A 219 5.14 6.58 -21.78
C GLU A 219 5.64 7.06 -20.41
N ALA A 220 5.15 8.21 -19.97
CA ALA A 220 5.55 8.76 -18.68
C ALA A 220 4.79 8.14 -17.50
N ARG A 221 3.67 7.49 -17.77
CA ARG A 221 2.82 6.82 -16.76
C ARG A 221 3.16 5.34 -16.57
N ASP A 222 3.70 4.69 -17.62
CA ASP A 222 4.17 3.30 -17.61
C ASP A 222 5.55 3.17 -16.91
#